data_67db319a6badb148a1b07f52fe745d01
#
_entry.id   67db319a6badb148a1b07f52fe745d01
#
_cell.length_a   1.000
_cell.length_b   1.000
_cell.length_c   1.000
_cell.angle_alpha   90.00
_cell.angle_beta   90.00
_cell.angle_gamma   90.00
#
_symmetry.space_group_name_H-M   'P 1'
#
loop_
_entity.id
_entity.type
_entity.pdbx_description
1 polymer ?
#
loop_
_entity_poly.entity_id
_entity_poly.type
_entity_poly.pdbx_seq_one_letter_code
_entity_poly.pdbx_strand_id
1 'polypeptide(L)'
;MRYTEPKERSAELLRLALGHMGRHEAAFNPVTFTLWYEHAAGINARLSAALEALLAQKMPIDDQVALRLVHEHVVPADEATMQRIGAELQRVMGGIAQSASQAGDRAGQFGAQLSGLSAALLSSDAGGFGPQLQEVLTGTAEMKTSAETLQRRVEASQSEITQLRGELDRARSEAVLDPLTGVLNRKGFDAALLALIARPPGAGRVHSLVLLDIDHFKKVNDSHGHVMGDRVIQGVGAVLRSSIVAERHAAARYGGEEFAILLRDSMPGDAERLADVVRRRIKAMKIRHRNTQDVLFTVTISGGVAAWQPGDDATGLIARADAALYASKRAGRDRVSCG
;
A
#
# COMPACT_ATOMS: atom_id res chain seq x y z
N MET A 1 1.49 -6.78 -2.74
CA MET A 1 0.73 -6.61 -1.47
C MET A 1 1.63 -5.88 -0.49
N ARG A 2 1.17 -4.78 0.11
CA ARG A 2 1.97 -3.96 1.05
C ARG A 2 1.90 -4.48 2.50
N TYR A 3 0.92 -5.33 2.79
CA TYR A 3 0.62 -5.91 4.10
C TYR A 3 0.55 -7.43 3.96
N THR A 4 1.63 -8.12 4.29
CA THR A 4 1.78 -9.59 4.16
C THR A 4 1.96 -10.27 5.52
N GLU A 5 1.75 -9.53 6.62
CA GLU A 5 1.98 -10.02 7.96
C GLU A 5 0.95 -11.08 8.37
N PRO A 6 1.37 -12.13 9.09
CA PRO A 6 0.47 -13.10 9.70
C PRO A 6 -0.52 -12.41 10.68
N LYS A 7 -1.66 -13.05 10.93
CA LYS A 7 -2.73 -12.53 11.79
C LYS A 7 -2.23 -12.08 13.17
N GLU A 8 -1.33 -12.85 13.77
CA GLU A 8 -0.74 -12.57 15.08
C GLU A 8 0.11 -11.28 15.05
N ARG A 9 0.93 -11.13 14.02
CA ARG A 9 1.76 -9.93 13.83
C ARG A 9 0.92 -8.70 13.53
N SER A 10 -0.12 -8.85 12.72
CA SER A 10 -1.07 -7.77 12.43
C SER A 10 -1.79 -7.27 13.69
N ALA A 11 -2.15 -8.18 14.61
CA ALA A 11 -2.77 -7.80 15.88
C ALA A 11 -1.80 -7.05 16.81
N GLU A 12 -0.51 -7.41 16.80
CA GLU A 12 0.52 -6.69 17.55
C GLU A 12 0.73 -5.27 17.00
N LEU A 13 0.83 -5.14 15.68
CA LEU A 13 0.97 -3.85 15.00
C LEU A 13 -0.24 -2.93 15.25
N LEU A 14 -1.44 -3.49 15.29
CA LEU A 14 -2.65 -2.76 15.69
C LEU A 14 -2.53 -2.16 17.09
N ARG A 15 -2.09 -2.97 18.08
CA ARG A 15 -1.91 -2.49 19.45
C ARG A 15 -0.85 -1.38 19.55
N LEU A 16 0.26 -1.52 18.81
CA LEU A 16 1.31 -0.51 18.75
C LEU A 16 0.79 0.79 18.13
N ALA A 17 0.09 0.72 17.00
CA ALA A 17 -0.50 1.89 16.34
C ALA A 17 -1.48 2.62 17.27
N LEU A 18 -2.40 1.91 17.92
CA LEU A 18 -3.33 2.47 18.89
C LEU A 18 -2.61 3.09 20.10
N GLY A 19 -1.53 2.45 20.57
CA GLY A 19 -0.70 2.98 21.66
C GLY A 19 0.00 4.29 21.29
N HIS A 20 0.44 4.44 20.03
CA HIS A 20 0.98 5.70 19.52
C HIS A 20 -0.11 6.77 19.39
N MET A 21 -1.26 6.42 18.79
CA MET A 21 -2.39 7.36 18.67
C MET A 21 -2.82 7.95 20.03
N GLY A 22 -2.86 7.14 21.08
CA GLY A 22 -3.22 7.59 22.42
C GLY A 22 -2.20 8.52 23.10
N ARG A 23 -1.01 8.69 22.54
CA ARG A 23 0.06 9.57 23.09
C ARG A 23 0.16 10.92 22.38
N HIS A 24 -0.59 11.14 21.32
CA HIS A 24 -0.52 12.32 20.48
C HIS A 24 -1.88 13.02 20.40
N GLU A 25 -1.89 14.28 19.99
CA GLU A 25 -3.07 15.14 20.00
C GLU A 25 -4.05 14.86 18.84
N ALA A 26 -3.60 14.14 17.81
CA ALA A 26 -4.44 13.83 16.66
C ALA A 26 -5.62 12.92 17.05
N ALA A 27 -6.78 13.16 16.49
CA ALA A 27 -7.96 12.35 16.72
C ALA A 27 -7.78 10.90 16.25
N PHE A 28 -8.50 9.98 16.87
CA PHE A 28 -8.57 8.58 16.44
C PHE A 28 -9.36 8.50 15.12
N ASN A 29 -8.67 8.64 14.02
CA ASN A 29 -9.22 8.56 12.67
C ASN A 29 -8.34 7.70 11.76
N PRO A 30 -8.79 7.31 10.55
CA PRO A 30 -8.03 6.43 9.69
C PRO A 30 -6.71 6.98 9.18
N VAL A 31 -6.63 8.30 9.05
CA VAL A 31 -5.40 8.97 8.62
C VAL A 31 -4.32 8.74 9.69
N THR A 32 -4.65 9.03 10.95
CA THR A 32 -3.74 8.80 12.07
C THR A 32 -3.48 7.33 12.31
N PHE A 33 -4.48 6.46 12.10
CA PHE A 33 -4.26 5.01 12.15
C PHE A 33 -3.30 4.54 11.05
N THR A 34 -3.49 4.96 9.81
CA THR A 34 -2.60 4.62 8.69
C THR A 34 -1.18 5.10 8.94
N LEU A 35 -1.02 6.34 9.43
CA LEU A 35 0.26 6.93 9.81
C LEU A 35 1.03 6.02 10.78
N TRP A 36 0.42 5.71 11.91
CA TRP A 36 1.05 4.95 12.97
C TRP A 36 1.21 3.46 12.66
N TYR A 37 0.29 2.88 11.90
CA TYR A 37 0.38 1.49 11.48
C TYR A 37 1.52 1.28 10.49
N GLU A 38 1.65 2.12 9.45
CA GLU A 38 2.74 2.02 8.47
C GLU A 38 4.10 2.29 9.12
N HIS A 39 4.15 3.21 10.09
CA HIS A 39 5.35 3.44 10.88
C HIS A 39 5.72 2.23 11.74
N ALA A 40 4.81 1.70 12.54
CA ALA A 40 5.03 0.52 13.39
C ALA A 40 5.39 -0.73 12.59
N ALA A 41 4.81 -0.91 11.41
CA ALA A 41 5.09 -2.01 10.50
C ALA A 41 6.40 -1.85 9.70
N GLY A 42 6.99 -0.65 9.69
CA GLY A 42 8.19 -0.36 8.90
C GLY A 42 7.98 -0.41 7.38
N ILE A 43 6.73 -0.39 6.93
CA ILE A 43 6.36 -0.56 5.52
C ILE A 43 6.76 0.65 4.69
N ASN A 44 6.70 1.84 5.31
CA ASN A 44 6.96 3.12 4.64
C ASN A 44 8.11 3.84 5.31
N ALA A 45 9.33 3.56 4.86
CA ALA A 45 10.54 4.14 5.46
C ALA A 45 10.60 5.68 5.33
N ARG A 46 9.95 6.29 4.31
CA ARG A 46 9.90 7.75 4.16
C ARG A 46 8.95 8.37 5.15
N LEU A 47 7.77 7.79 5.31
CA LEU A 47 6.82 8.19 6.33
C LEU A 47 7.44 8.08 7.72
N SER A 48 8.10 6.96 8.02
CA SER A 48 8.77 6.75 9.30
C SER A 48 9.87 7.78 9.56
N ALA A 49 10.72 8.06 8.58
CA ALA A 49 11.78 9.06 8.71
C ALA A 49 11.23 10.48 8.93
N ALA A 50 10.19 10.87 8.19
CA ALA A 50 9.55 12.18 8.35
C ALA A 50 8.88 12.29 9.73
N LEU A 51 8.21 11.24 10.17
CA LEU A 51 7.56 11.17 11.48
C LEU A 51 8.59 11.23 12.62
N GLU A 52 9.65 10.44 12.55
CA GLU A 52 10.74 10.43 13.54
C GLU A 52 11.44 11.80 13.64
N ALA A 53 11.62 12.49 12.51
CA ALA A 53 12.19 13.85 12.50
C ALA A 53 11.30 14.85 13.27
N LEU A 54 9.97 14.78 13.12
CA LEU A 54 9.04 15.62 13.85
C LEU A 54 9.02 15.26 15.36
N LEU A 55 9.04 13.97 15.68
CA LEU A 55 9.08 13.49 17.06
C LEU A 55 10.38 13.90 17.77
N ALA A 56 11.53 13.84 17.08
CA ALA A 56 12.81 14.30 17.61
C ALA A 56 12.81 15.80 17.94
N GLN A 57 12.06 16.59 17.17
CA GLN A 57 11.85 18.03 17.40
C GLN A 57 10.75 18.32 18.43
N LYS A 58 10.15 17.29 19.03
CA LYS A 58 9.01 17.40 19.97
C LYS A 58 7.82 18.19 19.38
N MET A 59 7.65 18.14 18.07
CA MET A 59 6.51 18.75 17.41
C MET A 59 5.25 17.92 17.70
N PRO A 60 4.13 18.57 18.06
CA PRO A 60 2.88 17.87 18.27
C PRO A 60 2.40 17.26 16.93
N ILE A 61 1.94 16.02 16.99
CA ILE A 61 1.30 15.37 15.85
C ILE A 61 -0.21 15.55 16.04
N ASP A 62 -0.73 16.60 15.43
CA ASP A 62 -2.16 16.90 15.33
C ASP A 62 -2.76 16.33 14.04
N ASP A 63 -4.05 16.53 13.83
CA ASP A 63 -4.76 16.06 12.64
C ASP A 63 -4.21 16.65 11.33
N GLN A 64 -3.76 17.90 11.34
CA GLN A 64 -3.23 18.55 10.14
C GLN A 64 -1.86 17.99 9.77
N VAL A 65 -0.99 17.78 10.74
CA VAL A 65 0.33 17.15 10.54
C VAL A 65 0.16 15.70 10.08
N ALA A 66 -0.75 14.95 10.70
CA ALA A 66 -1.03 13.57 10.31
C ALA A 66 -1.58 13.49 8.87
N LEU A 67 -2.52 14.36 8.50
CA LEU A 67 -3.09 14.43 7.15
C LEU A 67 -2.02 14.77 6.11
N ARG A 68 -1.16 15.75 6.39
CA ARG A 68 -0.07 16.15 5.50
C ARG A 68 0.92 15.00 5.30
N LEU A 69 1.38 14.34 6.35
CA LEU A 69 2.32 13.21 6.25
C LEU A 69 1.74 12.05 5.43
N VAL A 70 0.47 11.72 5.64
CA VAL A 70 -0.19 10.68 4.86
C VAL A 70 -0.38 11.10 3.40
N HIS A 71 -0.72 12.35 3.13
CA HIS A 71 -0.88 12.87 1.78
C HIS A 71 0.46 12.92 1.02
N GLU A 72 1.56 13.29 1.67
CA GLU A 72 2.89 13.40 1.07
C GLU A 72 3.59 12.05 0.89
N HIS A 73 3.35 11.10 1.78
CA HIS A 73 4.13 9.85 1.86
C HIS A 73 3.34 8.57 1.60
N VAL A 74 2.00 8.63 1.69
CA VAL A 74 1.11 7.50 1.39
C VAL A 74 0.38 7.82 0.10
N VAL A 75 0.49 6.95 -0.92
CA VAL A 75 -0.18 7.14 -2.21
C VAL A 75 -1.67 7.40 -1.99
N PRO A 76 -2.24 8.51 -2.44
CA PRO A 76 -3.66 8.80 -2.22
C PRO A 76 -4.49 7.77 -2.98
N ALA A 77 -5.31 7.01 -2.27
CA ALA A 77 -6.45 6.33 -2.84
C ALA A 77 -7.51 7.38 -3.25
N ASP A 78 -8.48 6.98 -4.06
CA ASP A 78 -9.61 7.84 -4.40
C ASP A 78 -10.19 8.47 -3.12
N GLU A 79 -10.26 9.81 -3.08
CA GLU A 79 -10.56 10.59 -1.89
C GLU A 79 -11.91 10.19 -1.26
N ALA A 80 -12.91 9.88 -2.08
CA ALA A 80 -14.22 9.42 -1.64
C ALA A 80 -14.16 8.04 -0.96
N THR A 81 -13.36 7.13 -1.50
CA THR A 81 -13.16 5.78 -0.93
C THR A 81 -12.39 5.86 0.40
N MET A 82 -11.39 6.73 0.49
CA MET A 82 -10.66 6.97 1.74
C MET A 82 -11.55 7.56 2.83
N GLN A 83 -12.39 8.55 2.49
CA GLN A 83 -13.33 9.15 3.43
C GLN A 83 -14.37 8.14 3.94
N ARG A 84 -14.89 7.27 3.05
CA ARG A 84 -15.84 6.21 3.42
C ARG A 84 -15.21 5.19 4.38
N ILE A 85 -14.08 4.63 4.01
CA ILE A 85 -13.35 3.67 4.86
C ILE A 85 -12.99 4.32 6.20
N GLY A 86 -12.73 5.62 6.15
CA GLY A 86 -12.48 6.47 7.28
C GLY A 86 -13.58 6.53 8.30
N ALA A 87 -14.74 6.89 7.87
CA ALA A 87 -15.92 6.98 8.70
C ALA A 87 -16.27 5.61 9.31
N GLU A 88 -16.10 4.54 8.53
CA GLU A 88 -16.42 3.18 8.98
C GLU A 88 -15.46 2.69 10.07
N LEU A 89 -14.15 2.97 9.93
CA LEU A 89 -13.16 2.63 10.95
C LEU A 89 -13.39 3.43 12.25
N GLN A 90 -13.75 4.72 12.15
CA GLN A 90 -14.12 5.52 13.33
C GLN A 90 -15.32 4.91 14.07
N ARG A 91 -16.33 4.45 13.34
CA ARG A 91 -17.51 3.78 13.90
C ARG A 91 -17.12 2.51 14.66
N VAL A 92 -16.28 1.67 14.06
CA VAL A 92 -15.81 0.42 14.68
C VAL A 92 -15.00 0.70 15.96
N MET A 93 -14.05 1.65 15.88
CA MET A 93 -13.21 2.02 17.03
C MET A 93 -14.04 2.65 18.16
N GLY A 94 -15.00 3.51 17.83
CA GLY A 94 -15.94 4.10 18.80
C GLY A 94 -16.77 3.02 19.50
N GLY A 95 -17.22 2.01 18.77
CA GLY A 95 -17.97 0.88 19.33
C GLY A 95 -17.12 0.01 20.30
N ILE A 96 -15.84 -0.20 19.99
CA ILE A 96 -14.92 -0.91 20.88
C ILE A 96 -14.65 -0.10 22.15
N ALA A 97 -14.34 1.18 22.01
CA ALA A 97 -14.06 2.07 23.13
C ALA A 97 -15.25 2.16 24.09
N GLN A 98 -16.46 2.32 23.56
CA GLN A 98 -17.68 2.34 24.36
C GLN A 98 -17.90 1.02 25.10
N SER A 99 -17.67 -0.12 24.44
CA SER A 99 -17.83 -1.44 25.06
C SER A 99 -16.79 -1.70 26.16
N ALA A 100 -15.55 -1.24 25.94
CA ALA A 100 -14.48 -1.34 26.94
C ALA A 100 -14.79 -0.45 28.17
N SER A 101 -15.28 0.77 27.97
CA SER A 101 -15.73 1.65 29.05
C SER A 101 -16.84 1.01 29.87
N GLN A 102 -17.88 0.48 29.22
CA GLN A 102 -18.99 -0.21 29.91
C GLN A 102 -18.53 -1.43 30.71
N ALA A 103 -17.57 -2.20 30.17
CA ALA A 103 -16.99 -3.34 30.90
C ALA A 103 -16.16 -2.88 32.09
N GLY A 104 -15.42 -1.78 31.96
CA GLY A 104 -14.67 -1.15 33.04
C GLY A 104 -15.55 -0.64 34.18
N ASP A 105 -16.67 0.02 33.85
CA ASP A 105 -17.64 0.53 34.83
C ASP A 105 -18.26 -0.62 35.63
N ARG A 106 -18.66 -1.70 34.96
CA ARG A 106 -19.20 -2.90 35.63
C ARG A 106 -18.17 -3.60 36.50
N ALA A 107 -16.91 -3.68 36.06
CA ALA A 107 -15.84 -4.22 36.88
C ALA A 107 -15.58 -3.38 38.14
N GLY A 108 -15.67 -2.05 38.02
CA GLY A 108 -15.58 -1.13 39.16
C GLY A 108 -16.73 -1.31 40.16
N GLN A 109 -17.96 -1.43 39.69
CA GLN A 109 -19.12 -1.72 40.54
C GLN A 109 -18.99 -3.06 41.26
N PHE A 110 -18.58 -4.11 40.55
CA PHE A 110 -18.32 -5.42 41.14
C PHE A 110 -17.19 -5.39 42.19
N GLY A 111 -16.12 -4.65 41.95
CA GLY A 111 -15.05 -4.42 42.90
C GLY A 111 -15.53 -3.76 44.21
N ALA A 112 -16.45 -2.78 44.08
CA ALA A 112 -17.08 -2.13 45.22
C ALA A 112 -17.96 -3.11 46.06
N GLN A 113 -18.74 -3.96 45.39
CA GLN A 113 -19.55 -5.00 46.03
C GLN A 113 -18.70 -6.02 46.76
N LEU A 114 -17.60 -6.50 46.18
CA LEU A 114 -16.63 -7.38 46.84
C LEU A 114 -15.98 -6.70 48.08
N SER A 115 -15.65 -5.44 47.98
CA SER A 115 -15.07 -4.68 49.11
C SER A 115 -16.08 -4.54 50.26
N GLY A 116 -17.36 -4.30 49.92
CA GLY A 116 -18.43 -4.25 50.89
C GLY A 116 -18.65 -5.60 51.62
N LEU A 117 -18.66 -6.71 50.86
CA LEU A 117 -18.73 -8.06 51.46
C LEU A 117 -17.53 -8.35 52.36
N SER A 118 -16.31 -7.99 51.96
CA SER A 118 -15.10 -8.16 52.74
C SER A 118 -15.18 -7.38 54.07
N ALA A 119 -15.64 -6.13 54.02
CA ALA A 119 -15.83 -5.33 55.23
C ALA A 119 -16.87 -5.91 56.19
N ALA A 120 -17.98 -6.43 55.67
CA ALA A 120 -19.03 -7.10 56.45
C ALA A 120 -18.50 -8.40 57.13
N LEU A 121 -17.70 -9.18 56.40
CA LEU A 121 -17.04 -10.36 56.97
C LEU A 121 -16.07 -10.06 58.11
N LEU A 122 -15.39 -8.93 58.03
CA LEU A 122 -14.42 -8.53 59.10
C LEU A 122 -15.12 -7.92 60.31
N SER A 123 -16.35 -7.43 60.20
CA SER A 123 -17.08 -6.78 61.29
C SER A 123 -17.76 -7.79 62.29
N SER A 124 -17.61 -9.10 62.10
CA SER A 124 -18.10 -10.17 62.98
C SER A 124 -19.61 -10.17 63.31
N ASP A 125 -20.42 -9.52 62.49
CA ASP A 125 -21.89 -9.51 62.69
C ASP A 125 -22.51 -10.71 62.01
N ALA A 126 -22.76 -11.79 62.78
CA ALA A 126 -23.14 -13.14 62.29
C ALA A 126 -24.54 -13.24 61.71
N GLY A 127 -25.26 -12.13 61.52
CA GLY A 127 -26.69 -12.13 61.18
C GLY A 127 -27.05 -11.68 59.74
N GLY A 128 -26.12 -11.26 58.90
CA GLY A 128 -26.49 -10.51 57.70
C GLY A 128 -25.78 -10.80 56.37
N PHE A 129 -25.05 -11.93 56.20
CA PHE A 129 -24.29 -12.18 54.95
C PHE A 129 -25.12 -12.57 53.71
N GLY A 130 -26.35 -13.02 53.88
CA GLY A 130 -27.18 -13.51 52.81
C GLY A 130 -27.41 -12.48 51.72
N PRO A 131 -27.84 -11.24 52.00
CA PRO A 131 -28.05 -10.22 51.00
C PRO A 131 -26.78 -9.81 50.22
N GLN A 132 -25.64 -9.62 50.92
CA GLN A 132 -24.36 -9.27 50.31
C GLN A 132 -23.79 -10.39 49.46
N LEU A 133 -23.96 -11.66 49.87
CA LEU A 133 -23.56 -12.79 49.02
C LEU A 133 -24.42 -12.88 47.76
N GLN A 134 -25.72 -12.61 47.85
CA GLN A 134 -26.62 -12.57 46.71
C GLN A 134 -26.24 -11.47 45.73
N GLU A 135 -25.87 -10.30 46.24
CA GLU A 135 -25.41 -9.16 45.43
C GLU A 135 -24.12 -9.49 44.68
N VAL A 136 -23.13 -10.11 45.32
CA VAL A 136 -21.88 -10.54 44.69
C VAL A 136 -22.13 -11.65 43.65
N LEU A 137 -23.04 -12.60 43.88
CA LEU A 137 -23.38 -13.59 42.89
C LEU A 137 -24.05 -12.96 41.65
N THR A 138 -24.93 -11.99 41.85
CA THR A 138 -25.57 -11.24 40.76
C THR A 138 -24.54 -10.43 39.99
N GLY A 139 -23.67 -9.67 40.67
CA GLY A 139 -22.59 -8.93 40.05
C GLY A 139 -21.60 -9.81 39.27
N THR A 140 -21.33 -11.03 39.76
CA THR A 140 -20.48 -12.01 39.04
C THR A 140 -21.15 -12.44 37.72
N ALA A 141 -22.45 -12.71 37.74
CA ALA A 141 -23.21 -13.10 36.54
C ALA A 141 -23.26 -11.94 35.50
N GLU A 142 -23.49 -10.72 35.97
CA GLU A 142 -23.47 -9.51 35.13
C GLU A 142 -22.11 -9.24 34.51
N MET A 143 -21.03 -9.39 35.29
CA MET A 143 -19.66 -9.23 34.83
C MET A 143 -19.30 -10.28 33.78
N LYS A 144 -19.67 -11.55 33.98
CA LYS A 144 -19.50 -12.62 32.99
C LYS A 144 -20.21 -12.27 31.68
N THR A 145 -21.49 -11.88 31.74
CA THR A 145 -22.28 -11.48 30.55
C THR A 145 -21.64 -10.28 29.83
N SER A 146 -21.12 -9.32 30.60
CA SER A 146 -20.42 -8.16 30.04
C SER A 146 -19.12 -8.55 29.31
N ALA A 147 -18.33 -9.44 29.93
CA ALA A 147 -17.08 -9.96 29.32
C ALA A 147 -17.35 -10.72 28.03
N GLU A 148 -18.37 -11.60 28.02
CA GLU A 148 -18.80 -12.35 26.82
C GLU A 148 -19.30 -11.42 25.71
N THR A 149 -19.97 -10.34 26.07
CA THR A 149 -20.45 -9.33 25.12
C THR A 149 -19.30 -8.53 24.53
N LEU A 150 -18.33 -8.11 25.37
CA LEU A 150 -17.13 -7.44 24.92
C LEU A 150 -16.32 -8.33 23.98
N GLN A 151 -16.13 -9.60 24.33
CA GLN A 151 -15.41 -10.56 23.50
C GLN A 151 -16.04 -10.68 22.11
N ARG A 152 -17.36 -10.90 22.04
CA ARG A 152 -18.09 -10.98 20.76
C ARG A 152 -17.97 -9.70 19.93
N ARG A 153 -18.00 -8.53 20.55
CA ARG A 153 -17.82 -7.25 19.86
C ARG A 153 -16.40 -7.09 19.32
N VAL A 154 -15.38 -7.49 20.08
CA VAL A 154 -13.99 -7.46 19.64
C VAL A 154 -13.78 -8.38 18.44
N GLU A 155 -14.34 -9.60 18.48
CA GLU A 155 -14.26 -10.55 17.35
C GLU A 155 -14.93 -10.00 16.09
N ALA A 156 -16.13 -9.45 16.23
CA ALA A 156 -16.84 -8.80 15.11
C ALA A 156 -16.05 -7.62 14.52
N SER A 157 -15.51 -6.76 15.38
CA SER A 157 -14.69 -5.62 14.96
C SER A 157 -13.39 -6.03 14.27
N GLN A 158 -12.75 -7.12 14.70
CA GLN A 158 -11.57 -7.67 14.01
C GLN A 158 -11.91 -8.16 12.59
N SER A 159 -13.06 -8.79 12.41
CA SER A 159 -13.54 -9.21 11.08
C SER A 159 -13.78 -8.00 10.17
N GLU A 160 -14.48 -6.98 10.67
CA GLU A 160 -14.78 -5.74 9.93
C GLU A 160 -13.51 -4.98 9.55
N ILE A 161 -12.54 -4.84 10.46
CA ILE A 161 -11.22 -4.24 10.18
C ILE A 161 -10.48 -5.02 9.08
N THR A 162 -10.55 -6.34 9.09
CA THR A 162 -9.91 -7.17 8.06
C THR A 162 -10.54 -6.94 6.69
N GLN A 163 -11.86 -6.82 6.63
CA GLN A 163 -12.58 -6.49 5.39
C GLN A 163 -12.22 -5.10 4.86
N LEU A 164 -12.27 -4.08 5.72
CA LEU A 164 -11.95 -2.69 5.35
C LEU A 164 -10.50 -2.55 4.85
N ARG A 165 -9.57 -3.31 5.41
CA ARG A 165 -8.19 -3.39 4.90
C ARG A 165 -8.13 -3.96 3.49
N GLY A 166 -8.87 -5.05 3.23
CA GLY A 166 -8.94 -5.62 1.88
C GLY A 166 -9.49 -4.64 0.86
N GLU A 167 -10.49 -3.84 1.22
CA GLU A 167 -11.05 -2.79 0.38
C GLU A 167 -10.05 -1.65 0.13
N LEU A 168 -9.32 -1.23 1.18
CA LEU A 168 -8.28 -0.22 1.08
C LEU A 168 -7.13 -0.66 0.16
N ASP A 169 -6.68 -1.91 0.29
CA ASP A 169 -5.62 -2.46 -0.56
C ASP A 169 -6.05 -2.54 -2.02
N ARG A 170 -7.32 -2.90 -2.29
CA ARG A 170 -7.89 -2.87 -3.65
C ARG A 170 -7.93 -1.46 -4.20
N ALA A 171 -8.49 -0.51 -3.46
CA ALA A 171 -8.57 0.89 -3.88
C ALA A 171 -7.17 1.50 -4.15
N ARG A 172 -6.17 1.16 -3.32
CA ARG A 172 -4.78 1.56 -3.53
C ARG A 172 -4.18 0.94 -4.79
N SER A 173 -4.43 -0.35 -5.01
CA SER A 173 -3.95 -1.04 -6.20
C SER A 173 -4.56 -0.44 -7.47
N GLU A 174 -5.86 -0.19 -7.47
CA GLU A 174 -6.57 0.46 -8.58
C GLU A 174 -6.06 1.88 -8.84
N ALA A 175 -5.67 2.61 -7.79
CA ALA A 175 -5.13 3.97 -7.93
C ALA A 175 -3.73 4.02 -8.58
N VAL A 176 -2.93 2.94 -8.52
CA VAL A 176 -1.53 2.92 -9.00
C VAL A 176 -1.27 1.94 -10.14
N LEU A 177 -2.20 1.04 -10.47
CA LEU A 177 -2.06 0.10 -11.57
C LEU A 177 -2.81 0.60 -12.81
N ASP A 178 -2.31 0.24 -13.99
CA ASP A 178 -3.03 0.39 -15.25
C ASP A 178 -4.00 -0.80 -15.43
N PRO A 179 -5.32 -0.55 -15.58
CA PRO A 179 -6.32 -1.60 -15.61
C PRO A 179 -6.21 -2.52 -16.83
N LEU A 180 -5.63 -2.03 -17.93
CA LEU A 180 -5.50 -2.80 -19.16
C LEU A 180 -4.32 -3.77 -19.10
N THR A 181 -3.22 -3.38 -18.48
CA THR A 181 -1.96 -4.11 -18.51
C THR A 181 -1.57 -4.73 -17.17
N GLY A 182 -2.09 -4.21 -16.06
CA GLY A 182 -1.74 -4.64 -14.71
C GLY A 182 -0.30 -4.29 -14.26
N VAL A 183 0.43 -3.45 -15.02
CA VAL A 183 1.65 -2.78 -14.54
C VAL A 183 1.28 -1.47 -13.87
N LEU A 184 2.24 -0.75 -13.30
CA LEU A 184 1.98 0.58 -12.73
C LEU A 184 1.39 1.53 -13.79
N ASN A 185 0.45 2.36 -13.41
CA ASN A 185 0.03 3.50 -14.22
C ASN A 185 1.04 4.66 -14.08
N ARG A 186 0.81 5.78 -14.77
CA ARG A 186 1.67 6.96 -14.70
C ARG A 186 1.91 7.43 -13.27
N LYS A 187 0.87 7.50 -12.46
CA LYS A 187 0.97 7.92 -11.05
C LYS A 187 1.83 6.96 -10.21
N GLY A 188 1.63 5.65 -10.40
CA GLY A 188 2.45 4.62 -9.77
C GLY A 188 3.91 4.68 -10.20
N PHE A 189 4.18 4.98 -11.48
CA PHE A 189 5.50 5.21 -12.01
C PHE A 189 6.18 6.41 -11.35
N ASP A 190 5.51 7.56 -11.31
CA ASP A 190 6.07 8.80 -10.74
C ASP A 190 6.46 8.59 -9.27
N ALA A 191 5.60 7.93 -8.49
CA ALA A 191 5.89 7.58 -7.09
C ALA A 191 7.09 6.61 -6.97
N ALA A 192 7.16 5.59 -7.83
CA ALA A 192 8.26 4.62 -7.83
C ALA A 192 9.59 5.26 -8.24
N LEU A 193 9.58 6.18 -9.22
CA LEU A 193 10.74 6.92 -9.66
C LEU A 193 11.28 7.82 -8.54
N LEU A 194 10.41 8.60 -7.89
CA LEU A 194 10.80 9.43 -6.74
C LEU A 194 11.40 8.59 -5.62
N ALA A 195 10.83 7.41 -5.36
CA ALA A 195 11.37 6.47 -4.36
C ALA A 195 12.72 5.88 -4.75
N LEU A 196 12.98 5.71 -6.04
CA LEU A 196 14.23 5.21 -6.58
C LEU A 196 15.35 6.25 -6.40
N ILE A 197 15.12 7.49 -6.83
CA ILE A 197 16.15 8.55 -6.78
C ILE A 197 16.45 9.05 -5.36
N ALA A 198 15.52 8.86 -4.40
CA ALA A 198 15.69 9.28 -3.02
C ALA A 198 16.78 8.50 -2.26
N ARG A 199 17.23 7.38 -2.78
CA ARG A 199 18.27 6.55 -2.16
C ARG A 199 19.37 6.28 -3.17
N PRO A 200 20.64 6.63 -2.88
CA PRO A 200 21.74 6.26 -3.77
C PRO A 200 21.84 4.74 -3.87
N PRO A 201 22.30 4.22 -5.02
CA PRO A 201 22.58 2.80 -5.19
C PRO A 201 23.76 2.37 -4.33
N GLY A 202 23.86 1.06 -4.04
CA GLY A 202 25.00 0.47 -3.35
C GLY A 202 26.30 0.59 -4.15
N ALA A 203 27.44 0.34 -3.50
CA ALA A 203 28.75 0.42 -4.13
C ALA A 203 28.83 -0.50 -5.36
N GLY A 204 29.23 0.06 -6.51
CA GLY A 204 29.30 -0.67 -7.78
C GLY A 204 27.95 -1.01 -8.40
N ARG A 205 26.87 -0.43 -7.90
CA ARG A 205 25.50 -0.58 -8.41
C ARG A 205 25.01 0.71 -9.04
N VAL A 206 23.94 0.61 -9.84
CA VAL A 206 23.28 1.74 -10.48
C VAL A 206 21.75 1.60 -10.38
N HIS A 207 21.07 2.72 -10.34
CA HIS A 207 19.66 2.78 -10.68
C HIS A 207 19.53 3.09 -12.16
N SER A 208 18.54 2.53 -12.83
CA SER A 208 18.34 2.80 -14.26
C SER A 208 16.86 2.95 -14.57
N LEU A 209 16.59 3.78 -15.56
CA LEU A 209 15.30 3.94 -16.21
C LEU A 209 15.39 3.44 -17.65
N VAL A 210 14.42 2.63 -18.04
CA VAL A 210 14.18 2.24 -19.43
C VAL A 210 12.84 2.83 -19.86
N LEU A 211 12.83 3.59 -20.95
CA LEU A 211 11.60 3.98 -21.64
C LEU A 211 11.43 3.11 -22.89
N LEU A 212 10.22 2.65 -23.12
CA LEU A 212 9.87 1.75 -24.21
C LEU A 212 8.64 2.30 -24.94
N ASP A 213 8.59 2.13 -26.28
CA ASP A 213 7.49 2.58 -27.09
C ASP A 213 7.20 1.54 -28.19
N ILE A 214 5.92 1.26 -28.42
CA ILE A 214 5.48 0.27 -29.45
C ILE A 214 5.64 0.89 -30.83
N ASP A 215 6.51 0.30 -31.63
CA ASP A 215 6.80 0.79 -32.97
C ASP A 215 5.56 0.76 -33.86
N HIS A 216 5.25 1.90 -34.49
CA HIS A 216 4.15 2.04 -35.43
C HIS A 216 2.76 1.70 -34.86
N PHE A 217 2.52 1.87 -33.56
CA PHE A 217 1.26 1.50 -32.90
C PHE A 217 0.04 2.16 -33.53
N LYS A 218 0.14 3.41 -34.00
CA LYS A 218 -0.91 4.08 -34.74
C LYS A 218 -1.37 3.28 -35.97
N LYS A 219 -0.41 2.69 -36.72
CA LYS A 219 -0.74 1.84 -37.88
C LYS A 219 -1.52 0.59 -37.48
N VAL A 220 -1.22 0.02 -36.29
CA VAL A 220 -1.98 -1.11 -35.77
C VAL A 220 -3.44 -0.72 -35.52
N ASN A 221 -3.66 0.41 -34.86
CA ASN A 221 -5.01 0.94 -34.61
C ASN A 221 -5.76 1.27 -35.93
N ASP A 222 -5.08 1.94 -36.85
CA ASP A 222 -5.67 2.35 -38.12
C ASP A 222 -6.06 1.14 -39.01
N SER A 223 -5.24 0.06 -38.93
CA SER A 223 -5.47 -1.13 -39.79
C SER A 223 -6.36 -2.19 -39.14
N HIS A 224 -6.38 -2.30 -37.80
CA HIS A 224 -7.02 -3.42 -37.09
C HIS A 224 -8.00 -2.97 -36.00
N GLY A 225 -8.16 -1.65 -35.81
CA GLY A 225 -9.04 -1.05 -34.81
C GLY A 225 -8.47 -1.05 -33.38
N HIS A 226 -9.04 -0.20 -32.53
CA HIS A 226 -8.57 0.02 -31.15
C HIS A 226 -8.62 -1.25 -30.28
N VAL A 227 -9.61 -2.13 -30.49
CA VAL A 227 -9.70 -3.40 -29.74
C VAL A 227 -8.46 -4.28 -29.96
N MET A 228 -7.88 -4.23 -31.15
CA MET A 228 -6.66 -4.97 -31.45
C MET A 228 -5.43 -4.26 -30.87
N GLY A 229 -5.40 -2.93 -30.90
CA GLY A 229 -4.39 -2.15 -30.20
C GLY A 229 -4.36 -2.44 -28.70
N ASP A 230 -5.51 -2.51 -28.06
CA ASP A 230 -5.61 -2.86 -26.64
C ASP A 230 -5.03 -4.25 -26.34
N ARG A 231 -5.24 -5.23 -27.23
CA ARG A 231 -4.63 -6.57 -27.11
C ARG A 231 -3.11 -6.53 -27.23
N VAL A 232 -2.59 -5.69 -28.11
CA VAL A 232 -1.13 -5.48 -28.22
C VAL A 232 -0.59 -4.90 -26.91
N ILE A 233 -1.23 -3.85 -26.38
CA ILE A 233 -0.87 -3.23 -25.11
C ILE A 233 -0.92 -4.25 -23.97
N GLN A 234 -1.98 -5.06 -23.87
CA GLN A 234 -2.10 -6.15 -22.87
C GLN A 234 -0.96 -7.17 -23.01
N GLY A 235 -0.62 -7.55 -24.23
CA GLY A 235 0.48 -8.48 -24.53
C GLY A 235 1.83 -7.92 -24.06
N VAL A 236 2.11 -6.65 -24.38
CA VAL A 236 3.32 -5.97 -23.91
C VAL A 236 3.36 -5.92 -22.39
N GLY A 237 2.28 -5.53 -21.73
CA GLY A 237 2.16 -5.55 -20.28
C GLY A 237 2.44 -6.93 -19.66
N ALA A 238 1.92 -8.00 -20.27
CA ALA A 238 2.17 -9.37 -19.83
C ALA A 238 3.65 -9.76 -19.96
N VAL A 239 4.31 -9.39 -21.06
CA VAL A 239 5.76 -9.61 -21.24
C VAL A 239 6.54 -8.84 -20.19
N LEU A 240 6.22 -7.58 -19.92
CA LEU A 240 6.87 -6.78 -18.90
C LEU A 240 6.75 -7.41 -17.51
N ARG A 241 5.52 -7.73 -17.07
CA ARG A 241 5.31 -8.38 -15.76
C ARG A 241 6.11 -9.67 -15.58
N SER A 242 6.20 -10.49 -16.62
CA SER A 242 6.94 -11.75 -16.57
C SER A 242 8.45 -11.60 -16.76
N SER A 243 8.95 -10.40 -17.07
CA SER A 243 10.38 -10.12 -17.29
C SER A 243 11.05 -9.43 -16.10
N ILE A 244 10.26 -8.87 -15.17
CA ILE A 244 10.77 -8.11 -14.04
C ILE A 244 10.82 -8.97 -12.76
N VAL A 245 11.75 -8.62 -11.87
CA VAL A 245 11.83 -9.14 -10.49
C VAL A 245 11.22 -8.08 -9.59
N ALA A 246 10.05 -8.38 -9.02
CA ALA A 246 9.19 -7.41 -8.31
C ALA A 246 9.89 -6.65 -7.17
N GLU A 247 10.85 -7.26 -6.49
CA GLU A 247 11.58 -6.64 -5.39
C GLU A 247 12.59 -5.57 -5.85
N ARG A 248 13.04 -5.65 -7.09
CA ARG A 248 14.11 -4.80 -7.64
C ARG A 248 13.68 -3.95 -8.82
N HIS A 249 12.64 -4.36 -9.52
CA HIS A 249 12.20 -3.71 -10.75
C HIS A 249 10.76 -3.28 -10.62
N ALA A 250 10.39 -2.18 -11.27
CA ALA A 250 9.00 -1.79 -11.46
C ALA A 250 8.75 -1.55 -12.95
N ALA A 251 7.67 -2.12 -13.49
CA ALA A 251 7.20 -1.82 -14.84
C ALA A 251 5.95 -0.95 -14.77
N ALA A 252 5.83 -0.02 -15.70
CA ALA A 252 4.73 0.93 -15.77
C ALA A 252 4.27 1.15 -17.20
N ARG A 253 3.01 1.51 -17.37
CA ARG A 253 2.49 2.15 -18.57
C ARG A 253 2.60 3.66 -18.40
N TYR A 254 3.50 4.28 -19.15
CA TYR A 254 3.86 5.68 -19.02
C TYR A 254 2.94 6.60 -19.82
N GLY A 255 2.44 6.12 -20.96
CA GLY A 255 1.52 6.79 -21.87
C GLY A 255 0.59 5.79 -22.58
N GLY A 256 -0.01 6.20 -23.66
CA GLY A 256 -0.92 5.34 -24.44
C GLY A 256 -0.27 4.04 -24.90
N GLU A 257 0.86 4.15 -25.59
CA GLU A 257 1.65 3.06 -26.16
C GLU A 257 3.07 3.00 -25.58
N GLU A 258 3.34 3.83 -24.54
CA GLU A 258 4.62 4.00 -23.92
C GLU A 258 4.66 3.26 -22.58
N PHE A 259 5.79 2.59 -22.30
CA PHE A 259 6.06 1.87 -21.09
C PHE A 259 7.38 2.30 -20.47
N ALA A 260 7.52 2.03 -19.19
CA ALA A 260 8.77 2.29 -18.46
C ALA A 260 9.15 1.09 -17.60
N ILE A 261 10.45 0.90 -17.38
CA ILE A 261 10.96 -0.03 -16.38
C ILE A 261 11.97 0.72 -15.51
N LEU A 262 11.78 0.64 -14.20
CA LEU A 262 12.71 1.10 -13.21
C LEU A 262 13.51 -0.10 -12.67
N LEU A 263 14.83 -0.01 -12.71
CA LEU A 263 15.74 -0.98 -12.12
C LEU A 263 16.42 -0.36 -10.91
N ARG A 264 16.25 -0.99 -9.77
CA ARG A 264 16.84 -0.56 -8.51
C ARG A 264 18.09 -1.36 -8.20
N ASP A 265 19.18 -0.67 -7.86
CA ASP A 265 20.37 -1.27 -7.28
C ASP A 265 20.90 -2.47 -8.11
N SER A 266 20.99 -2.28 -9.42
CA SER A 266 21.37 -3.26 -10.42
C SER A 266 22.84 -3.12 -10.84
N MET A 267 23.39 -4.11 -11.53
CA MET A 267 24.72 -3.97 -12.14
C MET A 267 24.67 -3.06 -13.37
N PRO A 268 25.76 -2.34 -13.68
CA PRO A 268 25.85 -1.61 -14.93
C PRO A 268 25.57 -2.52 -16.14
N GLY A 269 24.73 -2.05 -17.07
CA GLY A 269 24.31 -2.82 -18.26
C GLY A 269 23.15 -3.79 -18.03
N ASP A 270 22.68 -4.03 -16.80
CA ASP A 270 21.50 -4.88 -16.56
C ASP A 270 20.24 -4.31 -17.24
N ALA A 271 20.08 -2.99 -17.21
CA ALA A 271 18.92 -2.32 -17.81
C ALA A 271 18.89 -2.50 -19.34
N GLU A 272 20.02 -2.37 -20.00
CA GLU A 272 20.14 -2.61 -21.45
C GLU A 272 19.83 -4.08 -21.79
N ARG A 273 20.41 -5.02 -21.04
CA ARG A 273 20.15 -6.46 -21.22
C ARG A 273 18.68 -6.80 -21.02
N LEU A 274 18.05 -6.27 -19.97
CA LEU A 274 16.64 -6.49 -19.69
C LEU A 274 15.77 -5.90 -20.81
N ALA A 275 16.04 -4.67 -21.22
CA ALA A 275 15.31 -4.00 -22.31
C ALA A 275 15.41 -4.79 -23.62
N ASP A 276 16.58 -5.33 -23.97
CA ASP A 276 16.76 -6.14 -25.17
C ASP A 276 16.06 -7.51 -25.05
N VAL A 277 16.05 -8.13 -23.88
CA VAL A 277 15.26 -9.35 -23.63
C VAL A 277 13.78 -9.08 -23.83
N VAL A 278 13.25 -7.99 -23.24
CA VAL A 278 11.85 -7.58 -23.40
C VAL A 278 11.54 -7.31 -24.86
N ARG A 279 12.39 -6.55 -25.58
CA ARG A 279 12.26 -6.28 -27.01
C ARG A 279 12.12 -7.57 -27.83
N ARG A 280 13.06 -8.52 -27.64
CA ARG A 280 13.04 -9.81 -28.35
C ARG A 280 11.80 -10.63 -28.03
N ARG A 281 11.32 -10.65 -26.80
CA ARG A 281 10.09 -11.35 -26.39
C ARG A 281 8.87 -10.75 -27.04
N ILE A 282 8.77 -9.41 -27.10
CA ILE A 282 7.67 -8.72 -27.76
C ILE A 282 7.70 -8.98 -29.28
N LYS A 283 8.87 -8.91 -29.92
CA LYS A 283 9.02 -9.26 -31.34
C LYS A 283 8.61 -10.70 -31.65
N ALA A 284 8.82 -11.62 -30.74
CA ALA A 284 8.39 -13.02 -30.86
C ALA A 284 6.90 -13.24 -30.60
N MET A 285 6.20 -12.23 -30.03
CA MET A 285 4.79 -12.29 -29.71
C MET A 285 3.98 -12.30 -31.02
N LYS A 286 3.10 -13.29 -31.17
CA LYS A 286 2.23 -13.44 -32.34
C LYS A 286 0.83 -12.97 -31.97
N ILE A 287 0.36 -11.88 -32.57
CA ILE A 287 -1.02 -11.42 -32.44
C ILE A 287 -1.91 -12.28 -33.35
N ARG A 288 -2.85 -13.02 -32.73
CA ARG A 288 -3.69 -13.97 -33.42
C ARG A 288 -5.13 -13.49 -33.55
N HIS A 289 -5.79 -13.88 -34.61
CA HIS A 289 -7.23 -13.71 -34.76
C HIS A 289 -7.97 -14.58 -33.75
N ARG A 290 -9.02 -14.04 -33.12
CA ARG A 290 -9.72 -14.73 -32.03
C ARG A 290 -10.33 -16.06 -32.44
N ASN A 291 -10.92 -16.12 -33.62
CA ASN A 291 -11.72 -17.27 -34.08
C ASN A 291 -10.90 -18.25 -34.93
N THR A 292 -10.01 -17.75 -35.81
CA THR A 292 -9.24 -18.59 -36.73
C THR A 292 -7.87 -18.99 -36.21
N GLN A 293 -7.39 -18.34 -35.12
CA GLN A 293 -6.04 -18.52 -34.58
C GLN A 293 -4.90 -18.17 -35.54
N ASP A 294 -5.21 -17.61 -36.71
CA ASP A 294 -4.22 -17.17 -37.68
C ASP A 294 -3.39 -16.01 -37.09
N VAL A 295 -2.11 -15.99 -37.42
CA VAL A 295 -1.23 -14.87 -37.03
C VAL A 295 -1.53 -13.70 -37.94
N LEU A 296 -2.02 -12.61 -37.35
CA LEU A 296 -2.36 -11.40 -38.11
C LEU A 296 -1.11 -10.55 -38.37
N PHE A 297 -0.32 -10.31 -37.35
CA PHE A 297 0.89 -9.49 -37.42
C PHE A 297 1.79 -9.69 -36.15
N THR A 298 2.96 -9.12 -36.21
CA THR A 298 3.89 -8.98 -35.08
C THR A 298 4.14 -7.50 -34.84
N VAL A 299 4.52 -7.16 -33.63
CA VAL A 299 4.92 -5.80 -33.24
C VAL A 299 6.35 -5.79 -32.74
N THR A 300 7.01 -4.65 -32.87
CA THR A 300 8.30 -4.39 -32.25
C THR A 300 8.21 -3.23 -31.27
N ILE A 301 9.20 -3.09 -30.44
CA ILE A 301 9.37 -1.94 -29.57
C ILE A 301 10.77 -1.34 -29.73
N SER A 302 10.84 -0.03 -29.53
CA SER A 302 12.08 0.69 -29.35
C SER A 302 12.28 1.05 -27.89
N GLY A 303 13.53 1.06 -27.42
CA GLY A 303 13.88 1.36 -26.03
C GLY A 303 14.97 2.41 -25.91
N GLY A 304 14.89 3.22 -24.84
CA GLY A 304 15.96 4.13 -24.41
C GLY A 304 16.30 3.85 -22.96
N VAL A 305 17.57 3.72 -22.63
CA VAL A 305 18.06 3.43 -21.28
C VAL A 305 18.89 4.60 -20.78
N ALA A 306 18.64 5.02 -19.54
CA ALA A 306 19.49 5.96 -18.82
C ALA A 306 19.81 5.44 -17.42
N ALA A 307 21.09 5.52 -17.06
CA ALA A 307 21.53 5.27 -15.69
C ALA A 307 21.38 6.56 -14.86
N TRP A 308 20.92 6.40 -13.61
CA TRP A 308 20.88 7.51 -12.65
C TRP A 308 22.31 7.96 -12.31
N GLN A 309 22.50 9.24 -12.21
CA GLN A 309 23.76 9.89 -11.83
C GLN A 309 23.58 10.71 -10.55
N PRO A 310 24.61 10.85 -9.71
CA PRO A 310 24.54 11.71 -8.54
C PRO A 310 24.12 13.14 -8.91
N GLY A 311 23.06 13.63 -8.27
CA GLY A 311 22.49 14.96 -8.56
C GLY A 311 21.35 14.96 -9.57
N ASP A 312 21.01 13.82 -10.18
CA ASP A 312 19.83 13.74 -11.04
C ASP A 312 18.53 13.95 -10.25
N ASP A 313 17.67 14.76 -10.82
CA ASP A 313 16.25 14.75 -10.52
C ASP A 313 15.48 13.78 -11.45
N ALA A 314 14.20 13.61 -11.19
CA ALA A 314 13.34 12.76 -12.02
C ALA A 314 13.29 13.24 -13.48
N THR A 315 13.27 14.54 -13.69
CA THR A 315 13.16 15.18 -15.01
C THR A 315 14.40 14.93 -15.86
N GLY A 316 15.58 15.08 -15.28
CA GLY A 316 16.85 14.85 -15.97
C GLY A 316 17.04 13.40 -16.38
N LEU A 317 16.70 12.46 -15.49
CA LEU A 317 16.77 11.03 -15.79
C LEU A 317 15.79 10.62 -16.91
N ILE A 318 14.55 11.12 -16.86
CA ILE A 318 13.55 10.89 -17.92
C ILE A 318 14.04 11.49 -19.25
N ALA A 319 14.55 12.70 -19.26
CA ALA A 319 15.00 13.36 -20.49
C ALA A 319 16.14 12.60 -21.18
N ARG A 320 17.08 12.02 -20.43
CA ARG A 320 18.15 11.17 -21.01
C ARG A 320 17.60 9.85 -21.57
N ALA A 321 16.68 9.20 -20.86
CA ALA A 321 16.06 7.97 -21.37
C ALA A 321 15.22 8.25 -22.63
N ASP A 322 14.51 9.38 -22.69
CA ASP A 322 13.73 9.80 -23.87
C ASP A 322 14.62 10.12 -25.07
N ALA A 323 15.72 10.83 -24.87
CA ALA A 323 16.71 11.10 -25.93
C ALA A 323 17.28 9.81 -26.50
N ALA A 324 17.59 8.80 -25.65
CA ALA A 324 18.04 7.48 -26.09
C ALA A 324 16.93 6.71 -26.84
N LEU A 325 15.67 6.77 -26.38
CA LEU A 325 14.53 6.20 -27.08
C LEU A 325 14.33 6.83 -28.48
N TYR A 326 14.43 8.14 -28.54
CA TYR A 326 14.37 8.86 -29.82
C TYR A 326 15.50 8.42 -30.78
N ALA A 327 16.71 8.24 -30.28
CA ALA A 327 17.83 7.71 -31.08
C ALA A 327 17.52 6.31 -31.63
N SER A 328 16.93 5.42 -30.81
CA SER A 328 16.46 4.09 -31.25
C SER A 328 15.44 4.18 -32.39
N LYS A 329 14.45 5.09 -32.27
CA LYS A 329 13.43 5.29 -33.29
C LYS A 329 14.03 5.81 -34.62
N ARG A 330 14.99 6.75 -34.53
CA ARG A 330 15.68 7.31 -35.72
C ARG A 330 16.61 6.30 -36.38
N ALA A 331 17.25 5.42 -35.62
CA ALA A 331 18.16 4.44 -36.17
C ALA A 331 17.47 3.22 -36.83
N GLY A 332 16.13 3.26 -37.01
CA GLY A 332 15.38 2.22 -37.73
C GLY A 332 14.50 1.36 -36.83
N ARG A 333 14.28 1.76 -35.56
CA ARG A 333 13.41 1.06 -34.61
C ARG A 333 13.88 -0.35 -34.22
N ASP A 334 13.02 -1.11 -33.51
CA ASP A 334 13.30 -2.49 -33.06
C ASP A 334 14.71 -2.63 -32.43
N ARG A 335 15.05 -1.70 -31.50
CA ARG A 335 16.36 -1.64 -30.82
C ARG A 335 16.30 -0.92 -29.49
N VAL A 336 17.36 -1.06 -28.74
CA VAL A 336 17.61 -0.31 -27.49
C VAL A 336 18.86 0.55 -27.69
N SER A 337 18.81 1.80 -27.22
CA SER A 337 19.95 2.73 -27.15
C SER A 337 20.15 3.17 -25.72
N CYS A 338 21.40 3.48 -25.37
CA CYS A 338 21.78 4.03 -24.07
C CYS A 338 22.08 5.53 -24.21
N GLY A 339 21.68 6.33 -23.18
CA GLY A 339 21.94 7.76 -23.06
C GLY A 339 22.90 8.06 -21.93
#